data_b1bc0f626103249a02adeefa71fbc751
#
_entry.id   b1bc0f626103249a02adeefa71fbc751
#
_cell.length_a   1.000
_cell.length_b   1.000
_cell.length_c   1.000
_cell.angle_alpha   90.00
_cell.angle_beta   90.00
_cell.angle_gamma   90.00
#
_symmetry.space_group_name_H-M   'P 1'
#
loop_
_entity.id
_entity.type
_entity.pdbx_description
1 polymer ?
#
loop_
_entity_poly.entity_id
_entity_poly.type
_entity_poly.pdbx_seq_one_letter_code
_entity_poly.pdbx_strand_id
1 'polypeptide(L)'
;VIAGDGCLMEGISQEAITLAGHLKLSNLIVLFDDNAVTIDGGTDMADSTDQCARFEASGWVTKKVDGHDADDVEAALTWAQTQDKPVMLAVKTIIGFGAKRAGTGPAHGGPYGEEEVATVRESIGGPHAPFEVPAEIKNAWAEAGKRAHAEHLAWKNRLDNHADKAEFEAAMAGALPANLSEIVNAH
;
A
#
# COMPACT_ATOMS: atom_id res chain seq x y z
N VAL A 1 0.03 -1.96 -3.35
CA VAL A 1 -0.38 -2.13 -1.93
C VAL A 1 0.83 -1.88 -1.05
N ILE A 2 0.64 -1.24 0.12
CA ILE A 2 1.67 -1.11 1.17
C ILE A 2 1.20 -1.94 2.36
N ALA A 3 2.11 -2.74 2.93
CA ALA A 3 1.84 -3.59 4.09
C ALA A 3 3.03 -3.52 5.06
N GLY A 4 2.77 -3.30 6.34
CA GLY A 4 3.81 -3.37 7.37
C GLY A 4 3.94 -4.77 7.97
N ASP A 5 4.86 -4.94 8.92
CA ASP A 5 5.11 -6.22 9.59
C ASP A 5 3.84 -6.83 10.19
N GLY A 6 3.07 -6.07 10.95
CA GLY A 6 1.80 -6.53 11.55
C GLY A 6 0.77 -6.94 10.50
N CYS A 7 0.72 -6.27 9.35
CA CYS A 7 -0.19 -6.65 8.26
C CYS A 7 0.12 -8.06 7.72
N LEU A 8 1.40 -8.44 7.65
CA LEU A 8 1.82 -9.75 7.18
C LEU A 8 1.64 -10.86 8.24
N MET A 9 1.38 -10.52 9.48
CA MET A 9 1.04 -11.48 10.55
C MET A 9 -0.44 -11.88 10.53
N GLU A 10 -1.30 -11.12 9.86
CA GLU A 10 -2.74 -11.42 9.77
C GLU A 10 -3.02 -12.69 8.93
N GLY A 11 -3.98 -13.51 9.39
CA GLY A 11 -4.36 -14.75 8.71
C GLY A 11 -4.84 -14.53 7.27
N ILE A 12 -5.65 -13.49 7.03
CA ILE A 12 -6.14 -13.13 5.69
C ILE A 12 -4.99 -12.81 4.73
N SER A 13 -3.89 -12.25 5.22
CA SER A 13 -2.71 -11.96 4.39
C SER A 13 -2.08 -13.24 3.86
N GLN A 14 -2.04 -14.32 4.67
CA GLN A 14 -1.51 -15.61 4.26
C GLN A 14 -2.37 -16.25 3.15
N GLU A 15 -3.68 -16.14 3.27
CA GLU A 15 -4.62 -16.62 2.25
C GLU A 15 -4.49 -15.78 0.96
N ALA A 16 -4.41 -14.47 1.07
CA ALA A 16 -4.25 -13.56 -0.06
C ALA A 16 -2.93 -13.78 -0.81
N ILE A 17 -1.81 -13.98 -0.10
CA ILE A 17 -0.50 -14.28 -0.67
C ILE A 17 -0.58 -15.58 -1.51
N THR A 18 -1.16 -16.63 -0.95
CA THR A 18 -1.30 -17.93 -1.62
C THR A 18 -2.17 -17.82 -2.87
N LEU A 19 -3.33 -17.15 -2.76
CA LEU A 19 -4.27 -17.01 -3.88
C LEU A 19 -3.69 -16.14 -5.00
N ALA A 20 -3.06 -15.01 -4.67
CA ALA A 20 -2.47 -14.11 -5.66
C ALA A 20 -1.34 -14.78 -6.45
N GLY A 21 -0.50 -15.57 -5.79
CA GLY A 21 0.54 -16.37 -6.47
C GLY A 21 -0.05 -17.44 -7.37
N HIS A 22 -1.09 -18.16 -6.90
CA HIS A 22 -1.80 -19.17 -7.70
C HIS A 22 -2.44 -18.56 -8.97
N LEU A 23 -3.07 -17.41 -8.84
CA LEU A 23 -3.71 -16.69 -9.94
C LEU A 23 -2.71 -15.91 -10.81
N LYS A 24 -1.43 -15.88 -10.44
CA LYS A 24 -0.36 -15.14 -11.15
C LYS A 24 -0.72 -13.68 -11.41
N LEU A 25 -1.19 -12.98 -10.37
CA LEU A 25 -1.62 -11.57 -10.49
C LEU A 25 -0.42 -10.65 -10.74
N SER A 26 0.11 -10.62 -11.95
CA SER A 26 1.32 -9.86 -12.33
C SER A 26 1.19 -8.34 -12.17
N ASN A 27 -0.04 -7.82 -12.09
CA ASN A 27 -0.31 -6.41 -11.81
C ASN A 27 -0.36 -6.06 -10.32
N LEU A 28 -0.19 -7.05 -9.42
CA LEU A 28 -0.14 -6.84 -7.98
C LEU A 28 1.30 -6.65 -7.52
N ILE A 29 1.61 -5.46 -7.04
CA ILE A 29 2.89 -5.11 -6.41
C ILE A 29 2.61 -4.76 -4.96
N VAL A 30 3.27 -5.46 -4.04
CA VAL A 30 3.22 -5.21 -2.60
C VAL A 30 4.55 -4.61 -2.16
N LEU A 31 4.52 -3.43 -1.55
CA LEU A 31 5.64 -2.86 -0.83
C LEU A 31 5.49 -3.26 0.64
N PHE A 32 6.36 -4.15 1.08
CA PHE A 32 6.45 -4.53 2.49
C PHE A 32 7.35 -3.53 3.20
N ASP A 33 6.78 -2.72 4.09
CA ASP A 33 7.51 -1.80 4.97
C ASP A 33 8.20 -2.63 6.07
N ASP A 34 9.41 -3.12 5.73
CA ASP A 34 10.25 -3.95 6.60
C ASP A 34 11.01 -3.07 7.58
N ASN A 35 10.34 -2.60 8.61
CA ASN A 35 10.94 -1.79 9.68
C ASN A 35 11.20 -2.57 10.96
N ALA A 36 10.80 -3.84 11.02
CA ALA A 36 10.99 -4.76 12.13
C ALA A 36 10.33 -4.30 13.45
N VAL A 37 9.27 -3.48 13.38
CA VAL A 37 8.54 -2.95 14.55
C VAL A 37 7.05 -3.11 14.38
N THR A 38 6.38 -3.53 15.45
CA THR A 38 4.92 -3.52 15.59
C THR A 38 4.52 -2.55 16.73
N ILE A 39 3.22 -2.51 17.06
CA ILE A 39 2.69 -1.65 18.14
C ILE A 39 3.44 -1.90 19.46
N ASP A 40 3.68 -3.17 19.82
CA ASP A 40 4.21 -3.56 21.13
C ASP A 40 5.75 -3.64 21.17
N GLY A 41 6.42 -3.57 20.02
CA GLY A 41 7.89 -3.66 19.97
C GLY A 41 8.44 -4.33 18.73
N GLY A 42 9.61 -4.94 18.85
CA GLY A 42 10.27 -5.64 17.76
C GLY A 42 9.49 -6.87 17.28
N THR A 43 9.58 -7.16 15.98
CA THR A 43 8.90 -8.33 15.40
C THR A 43 9.44 -9.65 15.91
N ASP A 44 10.69 -9.69 16.37
CA ASP A 44 11.36 -10.87 16.95
C ASP A 44 10.67 -11.45 18.19
N MET A 45 9.76 -10.67 18.81
CA MET A 45 8.92 -11.14 19.92
C MET A 45 7.88 -12.20 19.47
N ALA A 46 7.45 -12.17 18.20
CA ALA A 46 6.30 -12.94 17.72
C ALA A 46 6.50 -13.60 16.35
N ASP A 47 7.36 -13.08 15.48
CA ASP A 47 7.58 -13.59 14.13
C ASP A 47 9.07 -13.57 13.76
N SER A 48 9.58 -14.71 13.31
CA SER A 48 10.93 -14.88 12.79
C SER A 48 10.93 -15.36 11.32
N THR A 49 9.80 -15.20 10.64
CA THR A 49 9.62 -15.69 9.28
C THR A 49 10.42 -14.85 8.27
N ASP A 50 11.14 -15.53 7.38
CA ASP A 50 11.65 -14.88 6.17
C ASP A 50 10.48 -14.61 5.22
N GLN A 51 10.05 -13.35 5.16
CA GLN A 51 8.91 -12.96 4.34
C GLN A 51 9.21 -13.13 2.84
N CYS A 52 10.44 -12.84 2.38
CA CYS A 52 10.82 -13.08 0.98
C CYS A 52 10.63 -14.56 0.61
N ALA A 53 11.19 -15.46 1.41
CA ALA A 53 11.08 -16.91 1.17
C ALA A 53 9.61 -17.37 1.20
N ARG A 54 8.77 -16.82 2.09
CA ARG A 54 7.34 -17.15 2.17
C ARG A 54 6.60 -16.75 0.89
N PHE A 55 6.81 -15.54 0.39
CA PHE A 55 6.18 -15.07 -0.84
C PHE A 55 6.67 -15.88 -2.05
N GLU A 56 7.96 -16.16 -2.15
CA GLU A 56 8.54 -16.97 -3.23
C GLU A 56 7.96 -18.39 -3.25
N ALA A 57 7.82 -19.03 -2.08
CA ALA A 57 7.18 -20.34 -1.96
C ALA A 57 5.72 -20.33 -2.41
N SER A 58 5.05 -19.17 -2.35
CA SER A 58 3.68 -18.96 -2.83
C SER A 58 3.61 -18.56 -4.31
N GLY A 59 4.73 -18.52 -5.04
CA GLY A 59 4.75 -18.24 -6.49
C GLY A 59 4.95 -16.77 -6.88
N TRP A 60 5.34 -15.93 -5.94
CA TRP A 60 5.71 -14.53 -6.18
C TRP A 60 7.18 -14.40 -6.58
N VAL A 61 7.56 -13.22 -7.07
CA VAL A 61 8.96 -12.79 -7.12
C VAL A 61 9.19 -11.71 -6.08
N THR A 62 10.39 -11.69 -5.48
CA THR A 62 10.72 -10.74 -4.41
C THR A 62 12.00 -9.97 -4.72
N LYS A 63 12.13 -8.78 -4.13
CA LYS A 63 13.36 -7.98 -4.16
C LYS A 63 13.48 -7.20 -2.86
N LYS A 64 14.71 -7.15 -2.32
CA LYS A 64 15.04 -6.27 -1.19
C LYS A 64 15.44 -4.90 -1.71
N VAL A 65 14.97 -3.85 -1.03
CA VAL A 65 15.09 -2.45 -1.44
C VAL A 65 15.46 -1.60 -0.23
N ASP A 66 16.36 -0.64 -0.41
CA ASP A 66 16.61 0.40 0.59
C ASP A 66 15.49 1.46 0.51
N GLY A 67 14.60 1.48 1.49
CA GLY A 67 13.47 2.43 1.55
C GLY A 67 13.87 3.88 1.82
N HIS A 68 15.13 4.14 2.17
CA HIS A 68 15.66 5.49 2.35
C HIS A 68 16.44 5.98 1.11
N ASP A 69 16.59 5.15 0.08
CA ASP A 69 17.14 5.51 -1.23
C ASP A 69 16.02 5.59 -2.27
N ALA A 70 15.68 6.82 -2.69
CA ALA A 70 14.61 7.05 -3.64
C ALA A 70 14.88 6.43 -5.02
N ASP A 71 16.14 6.40 -5.44
CA ASP A 71 16.56 5.83 -6.73
C ASP A 71 16.42 4.31 -6.72
N ASP A 72 16.76 3.64 -5.60
CA ASP A 72 16.57 2.19 -5.45
C ASP A 72 15.07 1.83 -5.44
N VAL A 73 14.24 2.63 -4.76
CA VAL A 73 12.78 2.45 -4.77
C VAL A 73 12.21 2.62 -6.18
N GLU A 74 12.59 3.65 -6.92
CA GLU A 74 12.14 3.88 -8.30
C GLU A 74 12.57 2.74 -9.24
N ALA A 75 13.83 2.33 -9.16
CA ALA A 75 14.36 1.22 -9.94
C ALA A 75 13.63 -0.10 -9.63
N ALA A 76 13.34 -0.36 -8.36
CA ALA A 76 12.60 -1.55 -7.93
C ALA A 76 11.15 -1.54 -8.42
N LEU A 77 10.45 -0.41 -8.36
CA LEU A 77 9.09 -0.27 -8.88
C LEU A 77 9.04 -0.43 -10.39
N THR A 78 10.00 0.13 -11.11
CA THR A 78 10.12 -0.03 -12.57
C THR A 78 10.36 -1.50 -12.93
N TRP A 79 11.27 -2.18 -12.23
CA TRP A 79 11.51 -3.60 -12.40
C TRP A 79 10.26 -4.44 -12.09
N ALA A 80 9.53 -4.12 -11.04
CA ALA A 80 8.32 -4.86 -10.64
C ALA A 80 7.26 -4.88 -11.73
N GLN A 81 7.12 -3.80 -12.49
CA GLN A 81 6.16 -3.69 -13.60
C GLN A 81 6.51 -4.57 -14.80
N THR A 82 7.72 -5.10 -14.90
CA THR A 82 8.16 -5.99 -15.98
C THR A 82 7.98 -7.48 -15.67
N GLN A 83 7.50 -7.81 -14.46
CA GLN A 83 7.38 -9.21 -14.03
C GLN A 83 6.06 -9.84 -14.52
N ASP A 84 6.08 -11.14 -14.75
CA ASP A 84 4.92 -11.96 -15.14
C ASP A 84 4.20 -12.63 -13.96
N LYS A 85 4.62 -12.29 -12.74
CA LYS A 85 4.10 -12.79 -11.47
C LYS A 85 3.83 -11.64 -10.51
N PRO A 86 3.04 -11.84 -9.46
CA PRO A 86 2.93 -10.83 -8.41
C PRO A 86 4.29 -10.59 -7.75
N VAL A 87 4.53 -9.34 -7.36
CA VAL A 87 5.82 -8.88 -6.82
C VAL A 87 5.66 -8.42 -5.39
N MET A 88 6.58 -8.85 -4.51
CA MET A 88 6.76 -8.23 -3.20
C MET A 88 8.14 -7.57 -3.13
N LEU A 89 8.15 -6.27 -2.86
CA LEU A 89 9.35 -5.49 -2.57
C LEU A 89 9.49 -5.39 -1.05
N ALA A 90 10.54 -6.03 -0.50
CA ALA A 90 10.88 -5.90 0.92
C ALA A 90 11.67 -4.60 1.10
N VAL A 91 10.96 -3.53 1.44
CA VAL A 91 11.49 -2.18 1.53
C VAL A 91 11.99 -1.93 2.95
N LYS A 92 13.30 -1.97 3.13
CA LYS A 92 13.92 -1.75 4.44
C LYS A 92 13.80 -0.29 4.84
N THR A 93 13.14 -0.02 5.96
CA THR A 93 12.95 1.32 6.50
C THR A 93 13.28 1.38 7.99
N ILE A 94 13.28 2.59 8.52
CA ILE A 94 13.39 2.86 9.96
C ILE A 94 12.13 3.63 10.36
N ILE A 95 11.27 3.01 11.17
CA ILE A 95 10.09 3.69 11.69
C ILE A 95 10.48 4.95 12.46
N GLY A 96 9.82 6.07 12.19
CA GLY A 96 10.15 7.35 12.84
C GLY A 96 11.50 7.92 12.43
N PHE A 97 11.98 7.65 11.22
CA PHE A 97 13.26 8.15 10.71
C PHE A 97 13.46 9.65 11.01
N GLY A 98 14.64 10.00 11.53
CA GLY A 98 14.97 11.36 11.95
C GLY A 98 14.53 11.74 13.39
N ALA A 99 13.71 10.93 14.05
CA ALA A 99 13.30 11.17 15.44
C ALA A 99 14.25 10.52 16.45
N LYS A 100 14.24 11.02 17.69
CA LYS A 100 15.04 10.45 18.79
C LYS A 100 14.64 9.01 19.12
N ARG A 101 13.36 8.66 18.95
CA ARG A 101 12.82 7.32 19.19
C ARG A 101 12.67 6.46 17.94
N ALA A 102 13.36 6.83 16.86
CA ALA A 102 13.37 6.04 15.62
C ALA A 102 13.73 4.57 15.90
N GLY A 103 13.12 3.64 15.15
CA GLY A 103 13.34 2.20 15.29
C GLY A 103 12.76 1.56 16.54
N THR A 104 11.84 2.21 17.26
CA THR A 104 11.24 1.70 18.49
C THR A 104 9.72 1.61 18.42
N GLY A 105 9.09 0.75 19.24
CA GLY A 105 7.63 0.63 19.37
C GLY A 105 6.93 1.97 19.64
N PRO A 106 7.42 2.85 20.55
CA PRO A 106 6.85 4.18 20.76
C PRO A 106 6.78 5.08 19.52
N ALA A 107 7.60 4.83 18.49
CA ALA A 107 7.50 5.56 17.22
C ALA A 107 6.28 5.16 16.38
N HIS A 108 5.68 3.99 16.66
CA HIS A 108 4.56 3.46 15.88
C HIS A 108 3.28 4.31 16.04
N GLY A 109 2.89 4.70 17.22
CA GLY A 109 1.61 5.37 17.45
C GLY A 109 1.64 6.52 18.45
N GLY A 110 2.77 6.78 19.09
CA GLY A 110 2.89 7.87 20.06
C GLY A 110 3.12 9.23 19.38
N PRO A 111 2.36 10.30 19.70
CA PRO A 111 2.60 11.63 19.16
C PRO A 111 3.98 12.14 19.55
N TYR A 112 4.68 12.78 18.64
CA TYR A 112 6.05 13.27 18.89
C TYR A 112 6.10 14.51 19.81
N GLY A 113 5.05 15.32 19.82
CA GLY A 113 5.08 16.63 20.47
C GLY A 113 5.84 17.68 19.63
N GLU A 114 5.65 18.96 19.97
CA GLU A 114 6.15 20.08 19.18
C GLU A 114 7.69 20.11 19.09
N GLU A 115 8.37 19.86 20.21
CA GLU A 115 9.83 19.90 20.28
C GLU A 115 10.48 18.81 19.40
N GLU A 116 9.97 17.57 19.46
CA GLU A 116 10.52 16.48 18.66
C GLU A 116 10.17 16.65 17.19
N VAL A 117 8.98 17.16 16.86
CA VAL A 117 8.61 17.51 15.48
C VAL A 117 9.58 18.54 14.89
N ALA A 118 9.96 19.57 15.68
CA ALA A 118 10.95 20.54 15.25
C ALA A 118 12.32 19.90 14.96
N THR A 119 12.77 19.01 15.87
CA THR A 119 14.03 18.26 15.70
C THR A 119 14.02 17.38 14.45
N VAL A 120 12.92 16.62 14.22
CA VAL A 120 12.76 15.79 13.02
C VAL A 120 12.79 16.64 11.76
N ARG A 121 12.07 17.75 11.77
CA ARG A 121 12.02 18.69 10.64
C ARG A 121 13.42 19.21 10.27
N GLU A 122 14.24 19.55 11.26
CA GLU A 122 15.61 19.97 11.05
C GLU A 122 16.47 18.81 10.48
N SER A 123 16.34 17.61 11.07
CA SER A 123 17.15 16.43 10.68
C SER A 123 16.90 15.95 9.25
N ILE A 124 15.67 16.06 8.75
CA ILE A 124 15.29 15.65 7.38
C ILE A 124 15.32 16.80 6.37
N GLY A 125 15.76 18.01 6.78
CA GLY A 125 15.90 19.17 5.88
C GLY A 125 14.56 19.80 5.50
N GLY A 126 13.56 19.79 6.38
CA GLY A 126 12.24 20.38 6.17
C GLY A 126 12.20 21.91 6.43
N PRO A 127 12.42 22.79 5.44
CA PRO A 127 12.59 24.22 5.66
C PRO A 127 11.28 25.00 5.88
N HIS A 128 10.14 24.34 5.67
CA HIS A 128 8.83 25.01 5.68
C HIS A 128 8.13 24.91 7.04
N ALA A 129 7.25 25.86 7.34
CA ALA A 129 6.44 25.83 8.54
C ALA A 129 5.47 24.62 8.56
N PRO A 130 4.96 24.20 9.74
CA PRO A 130 3.93 23.18 9.82
C PRO A 130 2.74 23.47 8.89
N PHE A 131 2.29 22.45 8.15
CA PHE A 131 1.19 22.51 7.19
C PHE A 131 1.42 23.40 5.96
N GLU A 132 2.62 23.97 5.78
CA GLU A 132 3.00 24.70 4.59
C GLU A 132 3.59 23.76 3.54
N VAL A 133 2.96 23.71 2.37
CA VAL A 133 3.42 22.91 1.22
C VAL A 133 3.80 23.87 0.09
N PRO A 134 5.05 23.86 -0.39
CA PRO A 134 5.47 24.67 -1.52
C PRO A 134 4.59 24.47 -2.76
N ALA A 135 4.37 25.56 -3.51
CA ALA A 135 3.46 25.53 -4.66
C ALA A 135 3.91 24.55 -5.73
N GLU A 136 5.21 24.41 -5.98
CA GLU A 136 5.78 23.47 -6.93
C GLU A 136 5.48 22.00 -6.55
N ILE A 137 5.60 21.64 -5.26
CA ILE A 137 5.28 20.30 -4.76
C ILE A 137 3.77 20.05 -4.87
N LYS A 138 2.95 21.01 -4.44
CA LYS A 138 1.49 20.91 -4.54
C LYS A 138 1.02 20.72 -5.98
N ASN A 139 1.62 21.46 -6.92
CA ASN A 139 1.29 21.39 -8.34
C ASN A 139 1.73 20.03 -8.93
N ALA A 140 2.92 19.53 -8.60
CA ALA A 140 3.39 18.22 -9.04
C ALA A 140 2.44 17.10 -8.60
N TRP A 141 1.98 17.10 -7.34
CA TRP A 141 0.98 16.15 -6.86
C TRP A 141 -0.37 16.30 -7.58
N ALA A 142 -0.81 17.53 -7.86
CA ALA A 142 -2.05 17.77 -8.60
C ALA A 142 -1.97 17.24 -10.03
N GLU A 143 -0.84 17.39 -10.71
CA GLU A 143 -0.64 16.84 -12.06
C GLU A 143 -0.57 15.30 -12.03
N ALA A 144 0.10 14.71 -11.05
CA ALA A 144 0.10 13.25 -10.86
C ALA A 144 -1.32 12.70 -10.66
N GLY A 145 -2.17 13.42 -9.93
CA GLY A 145 -3.58 13.07 -9.73
C GLY A 145 -4.44 13.14 -10.99
N LYS A 146 -4.04 13.94 -11.98
CA LYS A 146 -4.80 14.10 -13.25
C LYS A 146 -4.48 13.06 -14.30
N ARG A 147 -3.40 12.29 -14.16
CA ARG A 147 -2.90 11.36 -15.20
C ARG A 147 -3.92 10.34 -15.71
N ALA A 148 -4.87 9.92 -14.87
CA ALA A 148 -5.93 8.97 -15.24
C ALA A 148 -7.27 9.67 -15.55
N HIS A 149 -7.30 10.99 -15.71
CA HIS A 149 -8.56 11.74 -15.90
C HIS A 149 -9.24 11.38 -17.22
N ALA A 150 -8.48 11.23 -18.31
CA ALA A 150 -9.02 10.86 -19.60
C ALA A 150 -9.66 9.47 -19.60
N GLU A 151 -9.01 8.48 -18.97
CA GLU A 151 -9.53 7.13 -18.79
C GLU A 151 -10.79 7.11 -17.93
N HIS A 152 -10.81 7.90 -16.87
CA HIS A 152 -12.00 8.07 -16.04
C HIS A 152 -13.19 8.63 -16.85
N LEU A 153 -12.98 9.67 -17.62
CA LEU A 153 -14.03 10.23 -18.49
C LEU A 153 -14.50 9.23 -19.54
N ALA A 154 -13.58 8.47 -20.14
CA ALA A 154 -13.93 7.43 -21.12
C ALA A 154 -14.73 6.31 -20.44
N TRP A 155 -14.35 5.88 -19.24
CA TRP A 155 -15.12 4.92 -18.46
C TRP A 155 -16.52 5.45 -18.10
N LYS A 156 -16.62 6.68 -17.63
CA LYS A 156 -17.90 7.32 -17.31
C LYS A 156 -18.82 7.37 -18.53
N ASN A 157 -18.29 7.74 -19.70
CA ASN A 157 -19.05 7.77 -20.92
C ASN A 157 -19.57 6.36 -21.33
N ARG A 158 -18.73 5.30 -21.15
CA ARG A 158 -19.18 3.91 -21.36
C ARG A 158 -20.32 3.54 -20.40
N LEU A 159 -20.20 3.87 -19.12
CA LEU A 159 -21.24 3.60 -18.14
C LEU A 159 -22.52 4.37 -18.47
N ASP A 160 -22.44 5.65 -18.81
CA ASP A 160 -23.60 6.51 -19.12
C ASP A 160 -24.39 5.99 -20.32
N ASN A 161 -23.76 5.28 -21.24
CA ASN A 161 -24.37 4.69 -22.42
C ASN A 161 -24.59 3.16 -22.31
N HIS A 162 -24.34 2.55 -21.14
CA HIS A 162 -24.52 1.11 -20.96
C HIS A 162 -25.98 0.76 -20.68
N ALA A 163 -26.46 -0.33 -21.30
CA ALA A 163 -27.85 -0.78 -21.10
C ALA A 163 -28.18 -1.08 -19.64
N ASP A 164 -27.24 -1.66 -18.90
CA ASP A 164 -27.41 -2.09 -17.52
C ASP A 164 -26.91 -1.05 -16.50
N LYS A 165 -26.77 0.24 -16.89
CA LYS A 165 -26.31 1.32 -16.01
C LYS A 165 -27.10 1.39 -14.70
N ALA A 166 -28.45 1.32 -14.82
CA ALA A 166 -29.32 1.44 -13.65
C ALA A 166 -29.10 0.29 -12.64
N GLU A 167 -28.89 -0.94 -13.14
CA GLU A 167 -28.60 -2.10 -12.31
C GLU A 167 -27.22 -1.98 -11.64
N PHE A 168 -26.22 -1.55 -12.40
CA PHE A 168 -24.88 -1.30 -11.86
C PHE A 168 -24.91 -0.23 -10.76
N GLU A 169 -25.57 0.91 -11.00
CA GLU A 169 -25.68 2.00 -10.01
C GLU A 169 -26.45 1.55 -8.77
N ALA A 170 -27.52 0.77 -8.93
CA ALA A 170 -28.27 0.21 -7.81
C ALA A 170 -27.41 -0.75 -6.98
N ALA A 171 -26.64 -1.65 -7.62
CA ALA A 171 -25.74 -2.57 -6.93
C ALA A 171 -24.64 -1.81 -6.19
N MET A 172 -24.04 -0.78 -6.79
CA MET A 172 -23.03 0.07 -6.16
C MET A 172 -23.58 0.87 -4.98
N ALA A 173 -24.86 1.20 -4.98
CA ALA A 173 -25.55 1.83 -3.85
C ALA A 173 -25.96 0.83 -2.75
N GLY A 174 -25.66 -0.45 -2.91
CA GLY A 174 -25.99 -1.50 -1.94
C GLY A 174 -27.43 -2.00 -2.04
N ALA A 175 -28.15 -1.71 -3.13
CA ALA A 175 -29.50 -2.23 -3.33
C ALA A 175 -29.45 -3.75 -3.60
N LEU A 176 -30.37 -4.47 -2.98
CA LEU A 176 -30.56 -5.90 -3.24
C LEU A 176 -31.38 -6.11 -4.52
N PRO A 177 -31.13 -7.21 -5.27
CA PRO A 177 -31.96 -7.55 -6.43
C PRO A 177 -33.43 -7.69 -6.05
N ALA A 178 -34.34 -7.17 -6.88
CA ALA A 178 -35.80 -7.24 -6.61
C ALA A 178 -36.29 -8.68 -6.47
N ASN A 179 -35.66 -9.62 -7.15
CA ASN A 179 -35.97 -11.06 -7.14
C ASN A 179 -35.07 -11.88 -6.21
N LEU A 180 -34.47 -11.26 -5.18
CA LEU A 180 -33.54 -11.95 -4.25
C LEU A 180 -34.15 -13.22 -3.67
N SER A 181 -35.45 -13.18 -3.26
CA SER A 181 -36.13 -14.35 -2.70
C SER A 181 -36.24 -15.51 -3.71
N GLU A 182 -36.45 -15.21 -4.99
CA GLU A 182 -36.48 -16.22 -6.05
C GLU A 182 -35.13 -16.84 -6.26
N ILE A 183 -34.05 -16.00 -6.28
CA ILE A 183 -32.66 -16.45 -6.40
C ILE A 183 -32.29 -17.40 -5.25
N VAL A 184 -32.61 -17.00 -4.00
CA VAL A 184 -32.29 -17.80 -2.81
C VAL A 184 -33.04 -19.12 -2.80
N ASN A 185 -34.31 -19.15 -3.24
CA ASN A 185 -35.12 -20.37 -3.27
C ASN A 185 -34.75 -21.33 -4.44
N ALA A 186 -34.00 -20.84 -5.45
CA ALA A 186 -33.57 -21.64 -6.59
C ALA A 186 -32.24 -22.40 -6.32
N HIS A 187 -31.55 -22.07 -5.24
CA HIS A 187 -30.30 -22.70 -4.79
C HIS A 187 -30.51 -23.50 -3.50
#